data_ff9c701e552bc4110e84f6327e0d950d
#
_entry.id   ff9c701e552bc4110e84f6327e0d950d
#
_cell.length_a   1.000
_cell.length_b   1.000
_cell.length_c   1.000
_cell.angle_alpha   90.00
_cell.angle_beta   90.00
_cell.angle_gamma   90.00
#
_symmetry.space_group_name_H-M   'P 1'
#
loop_
_entity.id
_entity.type
_entity.pdbx_description
1 polymer ?
#
loop_
_entity_poly.entity_id
_entity_poly.type
_entity_poly.pdbx_seq_one_letter_code
_entity_poly.pdbx_strand_id
1 'polypeptide(L)'
;MIKFRIFKQRLSYYGDSEVVADSKGYLTFTLETSEDWANYVGKTVQFTKNGKTYNVTNISDGVEYPVPWEVLVGAGIMQVNAFAVSMDNKRATTNEIDIEIIDSGFNEDSLLPEDPTPDIFEQYVQQVQENADKAVKAADEAKKAQEASQNIKNQIDVIYQNVKDVKSDIEDLLHQVQESTNTAYQYAQ
;
A
#
# COMPACT_ATOMS: atom_id res chain seq x y z
N MET A 1 0.47 24.00 -6.02
CA MET A 1 1.03 22.63 -6.04
C MET A 1 2.31 22.60 -6.85
N ILE A 2 3.39 22.08 -6.31
CA ILE A 2 4.67 21.90 -7.00
C ILE A 2 4.65 20.54 -7.69
N LYS A 3 5.13 20.44 -8.93
CA LYS A 3 5.28 19.18 -9.63
C LYS A 3 6.75 18.90 -9.86
N PHE A 4 7.27 17.87 -9.20
CA PHE A 4 8.63 17.42 -9.39
C PHE A 4 8.68 16.34 -10.48
N ARG A 5 9.71 16.39 -11.29
CA ARG A 5 10.00 15.34 -12.28
C ARG A 5 11.46 14.93 -12.19
N ILE A 6 11.68 13.63 -12.13
CA ILE A 6 13.00 13.02 -12.20
C ILE A 6 13.16 12.35 -13.56
N PHE A 7 14.16 12.81 -14.32
CA PHE A 7 14.60 12.14 -15.54
C PHE A 7 16.04 11.67 -15.35
N LYS A 8 16.27 10.37 -15.33
CA LYS A 8 17.54 9.76 -14.90
C LYS A 8 17.89 10.20 -13.47
N GLN A 9 18.93 11.03 -13.33
CA GLN A 9 19.35 11.58 -12.03
C GLN A 9 19.11 13.10 -11.92
N ARG A 10 18.32 13.66 -12.83
CA ARG A 10 18.03 15.09 -12.85
C ARG A 10 16.65 15.36 -12.32
N LEU A 11 16.59 16.02 -11.17
CA LEU A 11 15.38 16.61 -10.61
C LEU A 11 15.12 17.97 -11.27
N SER A 12 13.90 18.21 -11.63
CA SER A 12 13.36 19.50 -12.07
C SER A 12 11.96 19.70 -11.48
N TYR A 13 11.51 20.94 -11.44
CA TYR A 13 10.14 21.26 -11.03
C TYR A 13 9.45 22.13 -12.06
N TYR A 14 8.10 22.05 -12.06
CA TYR A 14 7.23 22.88 -12.90
C TYR A 14 5.88 23.07 -12.19
N GLY A 15 5.10 24.02 -12.64
CA GLY A 15 3.83 24.42 -12.02
C GLY A 15 3.92 25.80 -11.42
N ASP A 16 3.13 26.08 -10.40
CA ASP A 16 3.14 27.39 -9.73
C ASP A 16 4.52 27.64 -9.14
N SER A 17 5.14 28.69 -9.60
CA SER A 17 6.53 29.02 -9.30
C SER A 17 6.68 29.84 -8.01
N GLU A 18 5.60 30.36 -7.48
CA GLU A 18 5.63 31.19 -6.27
C GLU A 18 5.26 30.35 -5.04
N VAL A 19 6.25 30.11 -4.20
CA VAL A 19 6.07 29.51 -2.88
C VAL A 19 6.04 30.62 -1.86
N VAL A 20 4.92 30.71 -1.12
CA VAL A 20 4.74 31.72 -0.10
C VAL A 20 5.06 31.15 1.27
N ALA A 21 5.77 31.89 2.10
CA ALA A 21 6.16 31.51 3.45
C ALA A 21 4.94 31.28 4.37
N ASP A 22 5.19 30.68 5.52
CA ASP A 22 4.28 30.52 6.67
C ASP A 22 2.97 29.78 6.39
N SER A 23 2.94 28.98 5.31
CA SER A 23 1.81 28.12 4.97
C SER A 23 1.94 26.74 5.62
N LYS A 24 0.89 26.26 6.29
CA LYS A 24 0.82 24.90 6.84
C LYS A 24 -0.24 24.07 6.12
N GLY A 25 0.15 22.91 5.59
CA GLY A 25 -0.78 21.94 4.95
C GLY A 25 -1.45 22.43 3.66
N TYR A 26 -1.10 23.61 3.17
CA TYR A 26 -1.66 24.18 1.95
C TYR A 26 -0.81 23.83 0.71
N LEU A 27 0.50 23.93 0.83
CA LEU A 27 1.40 23.63 -0.28
C LEU A 27 1.64 22.12 -0.35
N THR A 28 1.36 21.57 -1.52
CA THR A 28 1.54 20.16 -1.82
C THR A 28 2.48 19.97 -3.01
N PHE A 29 2.99 18.76 -3.15
CA PHE A 29 3.79 18.38 -4.31
C PHE A 29 3.41 16.99 -4.83
N THR A 30 3.73 16.74 -6.09
CA THR A 30 3.70 15.42 -6.72
C THR A 30 5.08 15.10 -7.28
N LEU A 31 5.40 13.81 -7.39
CA LEU A 31 6.63 13.33 -8.01
C LEU A 31 6.28 12.45 -9.22
N GLU A 32 6.96 12.70 -10.35
CA GLU A 32 6.96 11.84 -11.51
C GLU A 32 8.38 11.32 -11.75
N THR A 33 8.55 10.04 -11.95
CA THR A 33 9.87 9.45 -12.20
C THR A 33 9.94 8.76 -13.56
N SER A 34 11.13 8.80 -14.20
CA SER A 34 11.37 8.03 -15.42
C SER A 34 11.46 6.52 -15.13
N GLU A 35 11.36 5.70 -16.18
CA GLU A 35 11.41 4.23 -16.06
C GLU A 35 12.66 3.70 -15.33
N ASP A 36 13.75 4.43 -15.35
CA ASP A 36 14.98 4.08 -14.63
C ASP A 36 14.75 3.96 -13.11
N TRP A 37 13.69 4.57 -12.58
CA TRP A 37 13.33 4.55 -11.16
C TRP A 37 12.24 3.51 -10.84
N ALA A 38 11.75 2.75 -11.81
CA ALA A 38 10.66 1.79 -11.61
C ALA A 38 10.99 0.69 -10.58
N ASN A 39 12.26 0.27 -10.52
CA ASN A 39 12.73 -0.77 -9.61
C ASN A 39 13.18 -0.24 -8.24
N TYR A 40 13.05 1.07 -8.00
CA TYR A 40 13.39 1.67 -6.74
C TYR A 40 12.14 1.83 -5.86
N VAL A 41 12.24 1.32 -4.66
CA VAL A 41 11.22 1.45 -3.62
C VAL A 41 11.62 2.52 -2.61
N GLY A 42 10.66 3.02 -1.84
CA GLY A 42 10.97 4.00 -0.79
C GLY A 42 11.53 5.31 -1.35
N LYS A 43 10.97 5.80 -2.47
CA LYS A 43 11.32 7.12 -3.00
C LYS A 43 11.12 8.20 -1.93
N THR A 44 12.13 9.01 -1.72
CA THR A 44 12.14 10.07 -0.70
C THR A 44 12.49 11.40 -1.36
N VAL A 45 11.72 12.43 -1.06
CA VAL A 45 12.06 13.83 -1.38
C VAL A 45 12.53 14.51 -0.12
N GLN A 46 13.68 15.13 -0.19
CA GLN A 46 14.28 15.91 0.89
C GLN A 46 14.11 17.39 0.63
N PHE A 47 13.69 18.10 1.65
CA PHE A 47 13.56 19.55 1.66
C PHE A 47 14.51 20.10 2.70
N THR A 48 15.41 20.99 2.30
CA THR A 48 16.41 21.58 3.20
C THR A 48 16.27 23.09 3.22
N LYS A 49 16.22 23.67 4.40
CA LYS A 49 16.26 25.12 4.60
C LYS A 49 17.03 25.45 5.88
N ASN A 50 17.87 26.46 5.83
CA ASN A 50 18.69 26.91 6.99
C ASN A 50 19.49 25.77 7.64
N GLY A 51 19.99 24.81 6.83
CA GLY A 51 20.78 23.68 7.31
C GLY A 51 19.96 22.56 7.99
N LYS A 52 18.65 22.66 8.02
CA LYS A 52 17.76 21.59 8.50
C LYS A 52 17.10 20.89 7.32
N THR A 53 17.08 19.56 7.37
CA THR A 53 16.51 18.70 6.33
C THR A 53 15.27 17.99 6.83
N TYR A 54 14.22 18.02 6.04
CA TYR A 54 12.93 17.35 6.28
C TYR A 54 12.64 16.40 5.11
N ASN A 55 12.17 15.21 5.42
CA ASN A 55 12.01 14.14 4.43
C ASN A 55 10.54 13.75 4.29
N VAL A 56 10.09 13.57 3.06
CA VAL A 56 8.83 12.89 2.76
C VAL A 56 9.19 11.59 2.09
N THR A 57 8.81 10.47 2.71
CA THR A 57 9.24 9.13 2.33
C THR A 57 8.14 8.33 1.66
N ASN A 58 8.50 7.25 0.99
CA ASN A 58 7.57 6.30 0.37
C ASN A 58 6.61 6.93 -0.64
N ILE A 59 7.15 7.83 -1.41
CA ILE A 59 6.41 8.57 -2.42
C ILE A 59 6.04 7.64 -3.57
N SER A 60 4.77 7.66 -3.93
CA SER A 60 4.24 7.05 -5.15
C SER A 60 4.09 8.09 -6.24
N ASP A 61 4.42 7.73 -7.49
CA ASP A 61 4.33 8.65 -8.61
C ASP A 61 2.90 9.14 -8.84
N GLY A 62 2.77 10.44 -9.03
CA GLY A 62 1.50 11.12 -9.28
C GLY A 62 0.60 11.32 -8.04
N VAL A 63 0.99 10.80 -6.89
CA VAL A 63 0.27 11.02 -5.63
C VAL A 63 0.71 12.35 -5.02
N GLU A 64 -0.23 13.06 -4.42
CA GLU A 64 -0.03 14.36 -3.79
C GLU A 64 0.39 14.21 -2.34
N TYR A 65 1.45 14.94 -1.94
CA TYR A 65 2.02 14.94 -0.60
C TYR A 65 2.17 16.38 -0.10
N PRO A 66 1.99 16.63 1.21
CA PRO A 66 2.25 17.97 1.77
C PRO A 66 3.74 18.28 1.75
N VAL A 67 4.08 19.53 1.45
CA VAL A 67 5.43 20.07 1.70
C VAL A 67 5.57 20.25 3.22
N PRO A 68 6.69 19.81 3.84
CA PRO A 68 6.93 20.07 5.27
C PRO A 68 6.82 21.54 5.57
N TRP A 69 5.96 21.91 6.51
CA TRP A 69 5.69 23.32 6.82
C TRP A 69 6.92 24.04 7.38
N GLU A 70 7.84 23.30 8.01
CA GLU A 70 9.05 23.83 8.62
C GLU A 70 9.99 24.50 7.59
N VAL A 71 10.01 24.00 6.36
CA VAL A 71 10.79 24.65 5.29
C VAL A 71 10.09 25.90 4.75
N LEU A 72 8.82 26.07 5.08
CA LEU A 72 8.04 27.24 4.66
C LEU A 72 8.09 28.38 5.69
N VAL A 73 8.73 28.20 6.85
CA VAL A 73 8.86 29.24 7.87
C VAL A 73 9.77 30.37 7.37
N GLY A 74 9.19 31.57 7.14
CA GLY A 74 9.87 32.75 6.61
C GLY A 74 10.36 32.61 5.17
N ALA A 75 10.71 33.74 4.57
CA ALA A 75 11.24 33.80 3.21
C ALA A 75 12.65 33.16 3.09
N GLY A 76 13.10 32.90 1.88
CA GLY A 76 14.44 32.41 1.59
C GLY A 76 14.47 31.27 0.55
N ILE A 77 15.54 30.52 0.53
CA ILE A 77 15.72 29.43 -0.45
C ILE A 77 15.52 28.08 0.24
N MET A 78 14.65 27.27 -0.33
CA MET A 78 14.45 25.88 -0.02
C MET A 78 15.18 25.03 -1.06
N GLN A 79 16.07 24.17 -0.61
CA GLN A 79 16.78 23.22 -1.44
C GLN A 79 16.03 21.89 -1.47
N VAL A 80 15.88 21.30 -2.64
CA VAL A 80 15.15 20.04 -2.83
C VAL A 80 15.97 19.06 -3.61
N ASN A 81 16.06 17.83 -3.10
CA ASN A 81 16.62 16.69 -3.81
C ASN A 81 15.77 15.44 -3.58
N ALA A 82 16.05 14.37 -4.30
CA ALA A 82 15.37 13.11 -4.10
C ALA A 82 16.35 11.93 -4.15
N PHE A 83 16.02 10.87 -3.43
CA PHE A 83 16.72 9.60 -3.52
C PHE A 83 15.74 8.43 -3.37
N ALA A 84 16.18 7.25 -3.79
CA ALA A 84 15.47 6.01 -3.58
C ALA A 84 16.45 4.84 -3.46
N VAL A 85 16.00 3.76 -2.83
CA VAL A 85 16.79 2.54 -2.64
C VAL A 85 16.08 1.38 -3.35
N SER A 86 16.84 0.57 -4.09
CA SER A 86 16.32 -0.65 -4.71
C SER A 86 16.36 -1.83 -3.75
N MET A 87 15.64 -2.90 -4.07
CA MET A 87 15.70 -4.15 -3.31
C MET A 87 17.11 -4.76 -3.28
N ASP A 88 17.93 -4.47 -4.29
CA ASP A 88 19.34 -4.91 -4.36
C ASP A 88 20.29 -3.99 -3.57
N ASN A 89 19.77 -3.14 -2.70
CA ASN A 89 20.53 -2.17 -1.91
C ASN A 89 21.32 -1.14 -2.74
N LYS A 90 20.88 -0.87 -3.98
CA LYS A 90 21.41 0.22 -4.80
C LYS A 90 20.66 1.51 -4.45
N ARG A 91 21.36 2.63 -4.45
CA ARG A 91 20.77 3.94 -4.19
C ARG A 91 20.87 4.81 -5.43
N ALA A 92 19.74 5.35 -5.87
CA ALA A 92 19.68 6.44 -6.85
C ALA A 92 19.50 7.77 -6.10
N THR A 93 20.17 8.81 -6.59
CA THR A 93 20.08 10.18 -6.06
C THR A 93 19.96 11.16 -7.21
N THR A 94 19.37 12.32 -6.94
CA THR A 94 19.29 13.41 -7.91
C THR A 94 20.28 14.54 -7.58
N ASN A 95 20.38 15.50 -8.52
CA ASN A 95 20.90 16.83 -8.19
C ASN A 95 19.97 17.52 -7.19
N GLU A 96 20.47 18.54 -6.54
CA GLU A 96 19.71 19.51 -5.75
C GLU A 96 19.20 20.64 -6.66
N ILE A 97 18.01 21.16 -6.35
CA ILE A 97 17.41 22.32 -6.98
C ILE A 97 17.00 23.33 -5.90
N ASP A 98 17.09 24.61 -6.23
CA ASP A 98 16.69 25.71 -5.38
C ASP A 98 15.28 26.20 -5.74
N ILE A 99 14.44 26.41 -4.73
CA ILE A 99 13.11 26.99 -4.84
C ILE A 99 13.05 28.22 -3.94
N GLU A 100 12.75 29.37 -4.52
CA GLU A 100 12.59 30.61 -3.78
C GLU A 100 11.25 30.61 -3.03
N ILE A 101 11.32 30.97 -1.75
CA ILE A 101 10.15 31.18 -0.89
C ILE A 101 10.04 32.69 -0.67
N ILE A 102 8.98 33.27 -1.17
CA ILE A 102 8.68 34.70 -0.99
C ILE A 102 8.01 34.95 0.36
N ASP A 103 8.20 36.16 0.87
CA ASP A 103 7.63 36.55 2.15
C ASP A 103 6.10 36.50 2.16
N SER A 104 5.52 36.10 3.28
CA SER A 104 4.08 36.15 3.50
C SER A 104 3.71 37.44 4.20
N GLY A 105 2.53 37.97 3.96
CA GLY A 105 2.02 39.08 4.75
C GLY A 105 1.58 38.70 6.17
N PHE A 106 2.00 37.50 6.65
CA PHE A 106 1.59 36.93 7.91
C PHE A 106 2.52 37.41 9.04
N ASN A 107 1.97 37.87 10.16
CA ASN A 107 2.73 38.43 11.26
C ASN A 107 3.09 37.38 12.28
N GLU A 108 4.35 37.30 12.69
CA GLU A 108 4.99 36.24 13.47
C GLU A 108 4.44 36.01 14.90
N ASP A 109 3.58 36.85 15.41
CA ASP A 109 2.92 36.60 16.71
C ASP A 109 1.88 35.45 16.66
N SER A 110 1.76 34.83 15.52
CA SER A 110 0.84 33.73 15.30
C SER A 110 1.49 32.39 15.63
N LEU A 111 0.75 31.62 16.36
CA LEU A 111 0.99 30.26 16.82
C LEU A 111 1.76 29.40 15.79
N LEU A 112 2.99 29.04 16.14
CA LEU A 112 3.69 27.98 15.43
C LEU A 112 2.82 26.70 15.47
N PRO A 113 2.77 25.94 14.40
CA PRO A 113 2.07 24.66 14.40
C PRO A 113 2.57 23.77 15.55
N GLU A 114 1.66 23.20 16.31
CA GLU A 114 1.98 22.40 17.51
C GLU A 114 2.70 21.09 17.18
N ASP A 115 2.42 20.51 15.98
CA ASP A 115 2.94 19.22 15.60
C ASP A 115 4.03 19.33 14.53
N PRO A 116 5.30 19.05 14.86
CA PRO A 116 6.38 19.00 13.86
C PRO A 116 6.15 17.87 12.85
N THR A 117 6.65 18.06 11.63
CA THR A 117 6.70 16.95 10.65
C THR A 117 7.59 15.84 11.20
N PRO A 118 7.09 14.59 11.27
CA PRO A 118 7.88 13.48 11.76
C PRO A 118 9.19 13.33 10.98
N ASP A 119 10.28 13.05 11.68
CA ASP A 119 11.55 12.79 11.02
C ASP A 119 11.52 11.48 10.21
N ILE A 120 12.52 11.25 9.40
CA ILE A 120 12.58 10.08 8.53
C ILE A 120 12.51 8.77 9.33
N PHE A 121 13.06 8.75 10.53
CA PHE A 121 13.03 7.58 11.41
C PHE A 121 11.63 7.29 11.94
N GLU A 122 10.92 8.33 12.39
CA GLU A 122 9.54 8.22 12.86
C GLU A 122 8.61 7.77 11.73
N GLN A 123 8.78 8.32 10.52
CA GLN A 123 8.03 7.90 9.33
C GLN A 123 8.27 6.41 8.99
N TYR A 124 9.52 5.93 9.08
CA TYR A 124 9.83 4.51 8.86
C TYR A 124 9.26 3.62 9.97
N VAL A 125 9.33 4.04 11.23
CA VAL A 125 8.75 3.29 12.35
C VAL A 125 7.24 3.15 12.18
N GLN A 126 6.53 4.22 11.85
CA GLN A 126 5.10 4.18 11.55
C GLN A 126 4.79 3.21 10.43
N GLN A 127 5.53 3.27 9.33
CA GLN A 127 5.30 2.40 8.19
C GLN A 127 5.59 0.93 8.49
N VAL A 128 6.63 0.64 9.25
CA VAL A 128 6.92 -0.73 9.70
C VAL A 128 5.77 -1.25 10.56
N GLN A 129 5.24 -0.43 11.46
CA GLN A 129 4.08 -0.80 12.29
C GLN A 129 2.83 -1.06 11.44
N GLU A 130 2.50 -0.17 10.51
CA GLU A 130 1.36 -0.36 9.60
C GLU A 130 1.48 -1.63 8.76
N ASN A 131 2.69 -1.92 8.27
CA ASN A 131 2.95 -3.12 7.48
C ASN A 131 2.85 -4.39 8.34
N ALA A 132 3.33 -4.35 9.59
CA ALA A 132 3.18 -5.43 10.54
C ALA A 132 1.69 -5.71 10.84
N ASP A 133 0.90 -4.67 11.08
CA ASP A 133 -0.53 -4.81 11.34
C ASP A 133 -1.29 -5.38 10.12
N LYS A 134 -0.93 -4.96 8.90
CA LYS A 134 -1.48 -5.53 7.66
C LYS A 134 -1.11 -7.01 7.51
N ALA A 135 0.13 -7.38 7.82
CA ALA A 135 0.59 -8.77 7.75
C ALA A 135 -0.15 -9.66 8.77
N VAL A 136 -0.36 -9.17 10.00
CA VAL A 136 -1.15 -9.88 11.02
C VAL A 136 -2.58 -10.10 10.56
N LYS A 137 -3.25 -9.07 10.04
CA LYS A 137 -4.61 -9.20 9.51
C LYS A 137 -4.70 -10.20 8.36
N ALA A 138 -3.77 -10.15 7.43
CA ALA A 138 -3.73 -11.09 6.31
C ALA A 138 -3.50 -12.55 6.78
N ALA A 139 -2.66 -12.74 7.81
CA ALA A 139 -2.44 -14.06 8.41
C ALA A 139 -3.70 -14.59 9.09
N ASP A 140 -4.44 -13.75 9.82
CA ASP A 140 -5.71 -14.14 10.47
C ASP A 140 -6.80 -14.48 9.43
N GLU A 141 -6.89 -13.72 8.34
CA GLU A 141 -7.81 -14.02 7.25
C GLU A 141 -7.47 -15.34 6.55
N ALA A 142 -6.19 -15.58 6.28
CA ALA A 142 -5.72 -16.84 5.71
C ALA A 142 -6.04 -18.04 6.62
N LYS A 143 -5.87 -17.89 7.95
CA LYS A 143 -6.22 -18.92 8.92
C LYS A 143 -7.72 -19.21 8.92
N LYS A 144 -8.58 -18.20 8.92
CA LYS A 144 -10.04 -18.37 8.82
C LYS A 144 -10.45 -19.07 7.53
N ALA A 145 -9.82 -18.71 6.40
CA ALA A 145 -10.08 -19.37 5.12
C ALA A 145 -9.64 -20.84 5.13
N GLN A 146 -8.53 -21.16 5.78
CA GLN A 146 -8.07 -22.53 5.96
C GLN A 146 -9.04 -23.35 6.81
N GLU A 147 -9.52 -22.80 7.93
CA GLU A 147 -10.52 -23.45 8.81
C GLU A 147 -11.84 -23.70 8.05
N ALA A 148 -12.32 -22.71 7.29
CA ALA A 148 -13.51 -22.87 6.46
C ALA A 148 -13.32 -23.96 5.39
N SER A 149 -12.17 -24.00 4.73
CA SER A 149 -11.83 -25.01 3.75
C SER A 149 -11.80 -26.43 4.36
N GLN A 150 -11.23 -26.57 5.56
CA GLN A 150 -11.22 -27.85 6.26
C GLN A 150 -12.63 -28.31 6.64
N ASN A 151 -13.50 -27.37 7.07
CA ASN A 151 -14.90 -27.69 7.38
C ASN A 151 -15.66 -28.16 6.13
N ILE A 152 -15.46 -27.49 5.00
CA ILE A 152 -16.05 -27.90 3.72
C ILE A 152 -15.57 -29.29 3.32
N LYS A 153 -14.28 -29.58 3.47
CA LYS A 153 -13.72 -30.91 3.20
C LYS A 153 -14.40 -31.98 4.06
N ASN A 154 -14.55 -31.76 5.35
CA ASN A 154 -15.21 -32.69 6.26
C ASN A 154 -16.69 -32.92 5.86
N GLN A 155 -17.39 -31.88 5.42
CA GLN A 155 -18.77 -32.01 4.93
C GLN A 155 -18.83 -32.82 3.63
N ILE A 156 -17.88 -32.64 2.72
CA ILE A 156 -17.78 -33.42 1.50
C ILE A 156 -17.55 -34.90 1.80
N ASP A 157 -16.68 -35.21 2.76
CA ASP A 157 -16.41 -36.59 3.17
C ASP A 157 -17.65 -37.27 3.74
N VAL A 158 -18.47 -36.57 4.54
CA VAL A 158 -19.75 -37.06 5.04
C VAL A 158 -20.75 -37.29 3.91
N ILE A 159 -20.89 -36.33 2.99
CA ILE A 159 -21.78 -36.46 1.82
C ILE A 159 -21.35 -37.65 0.95
N TYR A 160 -20.06 -37.81 0.72
CA TYR A 160 -19.53 -38.93 -0.05
C TYR A 160 -19.89 -40.25 0.59
N GLN A 161 -19.75 -40.39 1.91
CA GLN A 161 -20.15 -41.61 2.62
C GLN A 161 -21.64 -41.89 2.50
N ASN A 162 -22.49 -40.87 2.71
CA ASN A 162 -23.94 -41.01 2.56
C ASN A 162 -24.35 -41.44 1.15
N VAL A 163 -23.70 -40.88 0.11
CA VAL A 163 -23.96 -41.28 -1.28
C VAL A 163 -23.57 -42.74 -1.52
N LYS A 164 -22.48 -43.20 -0.92
CA LYS A 164 -22.05 -44.59 -1.00
C LYS A 164 -23.05 -45.56 -0.33
N ASP A 165 -23.58 -45.14 0.83
CA ASP A 165 -24.55 -45.93 1.56
C ASP A 165 -25.88 -46.02 0.79
N VAL A 166 -26.39 -44.90 0.28
CA VAL A 166 -27.58 -44.87 -0.61
C VAL A 166 -27.39 -45.70 -1.86
N LYS A 167 -26.19 -45.72 -2.47
CA LYS A 167 -25.91 -46.56 -3.61
C LYS A 167 -26.01 -48.06 -3.25
N SER A 168 -25.49 -48.46 -2.08
CA SER A 168 -25.61 -49.85 -1.59
C SER A 168 -27.07 -50.23 -1.38
N ASP A 169 -27.88 -49.37 -0.76
CA ASP A 169 -29.30 -49.60 -0.52
C ASP A 169 -30.08 -49.75 -1.85
N ILE A 170 -29.73 -48.97 -2.86
CA ILE A 170 -30.32 -49.08 -4.20
C ILE A 170 -29.97 -50.41 -4.85
N GLU A 171 -28.71 -50.85 -4.75
CA GLU A 171 -28.26 -52.17 -5.30
C GLU A 171 -29.03 -53.30 -4.62
N ASP A 172 -29.21 -53.28 -3.30
CA ASP A 172 -29.99 -54.27 -2.55
C ASP A 172 -31.46 -54.28 -2.95
N LEU A 173 -32.09 -53.12 -3.09
CA LEU A 173 -33.46 -52.98 -3.56
C LEU A 173 -33.64 -53.50 -4.98
N LEU A 174 -32.69 -53.26 -5.85
CA LEU A 174 -32.70 -53.75 -7.22
C LEU A 174 -32.66 -55.28 -7.29
N HIS A 175 -31.84 -55.91 -6.41
CA HIS A 175 -31.77 -57.36 -6.26
C HIS A 175 -33.12 -57.90 -5.77
N GLN A 176 -33.75 -57.32 -4.73
CA GLN A 176 -35.05 -57.74 -4.23
C GLN A 176 -36.16 -57.65 -5.28
N VAL A 177 -36.17 -56.57 -6.07
CA VAL A 177 -37.13 -56.40 -7.18
C VAL A 177 -36.94 -57.46 -8.23
N GLN A 178 -35.69 -57.80 -8.56
CA GLN A 178 -35.37 -58.85 -9.54
C GLN A 178 -35.83 -60.23 -9.08
N GLU A 179 -35.59 -60.57 -7.80
CA GLU A 179 -36.07 -61.81 -7.20
C GLU A 179 -37.61 -61.89 -7.18
N SER A 180 -38.27 -60.83 -6.77
CA SER A 180 -39.72 -60.73 -6.76
C SER A 180 -40.33 -60.91 -8.16
N THR A 181 -39.72 -60.29 -9.16
CA THR A 181 -40.11 -60.41 -10.55
C THR A 181 -39.98 -61.84 -11.08
N ASN A 182 -38.85 -62.47 -10.80
CA ASN A 182 -38.61 -63.86 -11.17
C ASN A 182 -39.62 -64.83 -10.51
N THR A 183 -39.93 -64.57 -9.23
CA THR A 183 -40.95 -65.36 -8.49
C THR A 183 -42.32 -65.16 -9.12
N ALA A 184 -42.73 -63.94 -9.45
CA ALA A 184 -44.00 -63.67 -10.09
C ALA A 184 -44.12 -64.34 -11.49
N TYR A 185 -43.05 -64.40 -12.26
CA TYR A 185 -42.99 -65.11 -13.52
C TYR A 185 -43.22 -66.61 -13.37
N GLN A 186 -42.65 -67.22 -12.29
CA GLN A 186 -42.84 -68.61 -12.02
C GLN A 186 -44.29 -69.03 -11.62
N TYR A 187 -45.01 -68.10 -10.96
CA TYR A 187 -46.40 -68.32 -10.59
C TYR A 187 -47.40 -68.04 -11.74
N ALA A 188 -46.97 -67.47 -12.83
CA ALA A 188 -47.80 -67.11 -13.99
C ALA A 188 -47.78 -68.20 -15.10
N GLN A 189 -46.99 -69.25 -14.93
CA GLN A 189 -46.92 -70.44 -15.79
C GLN A 189 -47.77 -71.61 -15.19
#